data_55e4d0c9bbffe632bc199c26e7572b3b
#
_entry.id   55e4d0c9bbffe632bc199c26e7572b3b
#
_cell.length_a   1.000
_cell.length_b   1.000
_cell.length_c   1.000
_cell.angle_alpha   90.00
_cell.angle_beta   90.00
_cell.angle_gamma   90.00
#
_symmetry.space_group_name_H-M   'P 1'
#
loop_
_entity.id
_entity.type
_entity.pdbx_description
1 polymer ?
#
loop_
_entity_poly.entity_id
_entity_poly.type
_entity_poly.pdbx_seq_one_letter_code
_entity_poly.pdbx_strand_id
1 'polypeptide(L)'
;MQSRLSRAVGSFTCVFIVLSGVSVAVGPASRADPSDYARPPVPLPVITPTPSDWVPKFPFPFDQTKNRVTDADINAEREMCQWFNAQYDELMRQINRLQFNRITPNGPGVYMGSGSDWDYSIGDLQQQVDIVTTNIDQSVSFLAPRAQALTRSTDHAGNVYFPIYQGESFYLLWQHLSNVNAGIKSHQAAWFTGPSVHRVLRWGSRIHRSNVCE
;
A
#
# COMPACT_ATOMS: atom_id res chain seq x y z
N MET A 1 43.59 17.70 69.22
CA MET A 1 42.70 16.99 70.17
C MET A 1 41.66 16.25 69.38
N GLN A 2 41.88 15.06 69.33
CA GLN A 2 41.13 13.79 69.22
C GLN A 2 39.69 13.87 68.76
N SER A 3 39.52 13.31 67.67
CA SER A 3 38.41 12.87 66.92
C SER A 3 37.82 11.55 67.36
N ARG A 4 36.56 11.29 67.16
CA ARG A 4 36.00 9.94 67.17
C ARG A 4 35.30 9.62 65.88
N LEU A 5 35.76 8.57 65.22
CA LEU A 5 35.08 7.85 64.15
C LEU A 5 33.83 7.13 64.74
N SER A 6 32.72 7.31 64.08
CA SER A 6 31.57 6.40 64.21
C SER A 6 31.28 5.77 62.86
N ARG A 7 31.45 4.45 62.80
CA ARG A 7 31.05 3.59 61.66
C ARG A 7 29.53 3.41 61.71
N ALA A 8 28.86 3.81 60.64
CA ALA A 8 27.49 3.41 60.39
C ALA A 8 27.51 2.26 59.39
N VAL A 9 27.04 1.12 59.82
CA VAL A 9 26.80 -0.06 58.95
C VAL A 9 25.43 0.15 58.31
N GLY A 10 25.41 0.47 57.06
CA GLY A 10 24.20 0.56 56.26
C GLY A 10 23.86 -0.80 55.62
N SER A 11 22.78 -1.40 56.04
CA SER A 11 22.18 -2.56 55.42
C SER A 11 21.71 -2.23 53.99
N PHE A 12 22.33 -2.87 53.03
CA PHE A 12 21.84 -2.84 51.62
C PHE A 12 20.69 -3.84 51.50
N THR A 13 19.48 -3.29 51.41
CA THR A 13 18.29 -4.05 51.02
C THR A 13 18.27 -4.11 49.48
N CYS A 14 18.61 -5.26 48.91
CA CYS A 14 18.45 -5.51 47.50
C CYS A 14 16.95 -5.62 47.17
N VAL A 15 16.42 -4.56 46.54
CA VAL A 15 15.10 -4.61 45.93
C VAL A 15 15.27 -5.28 44.56
N PHE A 16 14.82 -6.52 44.45
CA PHE A 16 14.68 -7.17 43.13
C PHE A 16 13.48 -6.56 42.41
N ILE A 17 13.74 -5.68 41.47
CA ILE A 17 12.76 -5.24 40.49
C ILE A 17 12.60 -6.36 39.48
N VAL A 18 11.51 -7.12 39.59
CA VAL A 18 11.08 -8.04 38.54
C VAL A 18 10.56 -7.19 37.37
N LEU A 19 11.41 -6.95 36.38
CA LEU A 19 10.99 -6.41 35.11
C LEU A 19 10.19 -7.49 34.37
N SER A 20 8.86 -7.38 34.51
CA SER A 20 7.94 -8.13 33.63
C SER A 20 8.18 -7.67 32.18
N GLY A 21 8.96 -8.42 31.45
CA GLY A 21 9.18 -8.21 30.04
C GLY A 21 7.86 -8.38 29.30
N VAL A 22 7.25 -7.27 28.89
CA VAL A 22 6.21 -7.28 27.88
C VAL A 22 6.89 -7.70 26.58
N SER A 23 6.80 -8.97 26.23
CA SER A 23 7.17 -9.45 24.91
C SER A 23 6.17 -8.87 23.92
N VAL A 24 6.51 -7.73 23.32
CA VAL A 24 5.84 -7.27 22.12
C VAL A 24 6.17 -8.32 21.06
N ALA A 25 5.19 -9.17 20.76
CA ALA A 25 5.26 -10.04 19.59
C ALA A 25 5.29 -9.10 18.37
N VAL A 26 6.51 -8.78 17.90
CA VAL A 26 6.70 -8.21 16.58
C VAL A 26 6.26 -9.33 15.65
N GLY A 27 5.03 -9.23 15.14
CA GLY A 27 4.57 -10.09 14.06
C GLY A 27 5.63 -10.08 12.95
N PRO A 28 5.84 -11.19 12.26
CA PRO A 28 6.83 -11.25 11.19
C PRO A 28 6.50 -10.10 10.23
N ALA A 29 7.43 -9.13 10.13
CA ALA A 29 7.43 -8.22 9.01
C ALA A 29 7.41 -9.13 7.77
N SER A 30 6.36 -9.04 6.97
CA SER A 30 6.20 -9.80 5.75
C SER A 30 7.37 -9.40 4.85
N ARG A 31 8.51 -10.06 5.02
CA ARG A 31 9.61 -9.99 4.06
C ARG A 31 9.06 -10.68 2.82
N ALA A 32 8.89 -9.91 1.75
CA ALA A 32 8.64 -10.49 0.46
C ALA A 32 9.69 -11.59 0.24
N ASP A 33 9.21 -12.82 0.02
CA ASP A 33 10.09 -13.94 -0.25
C ASP A 33 10.89 -13.59 -1.51
N PRO A 34 12.24 -13.72 -1.51
CA PRO A 34 13.03 -13.53 -2.72
C PRO A 34 12.52 -14.34 -3.92
N SER A 35 11.88 -15.49 -3.67
CA SER A 35 11.22 -16.29 -4.71
C SER A 35 10.02 -15.58 -5.34
N ASP A 36 9.37 -14.65 -4.64
CA ASP A 36 8.25 -13.88 -5.19
C ASP A 36 8.68 -12.96 -6.34
N TYR A 37 9.90 -12.44 -6.26
CA TYR A 37 10.48 -11.66 -7.37
C TYR A 37 10.95 -12.53 -8.54
N ALA A 38 11.07 -13.84 -8.34
CA ALA A 38 11.47 -14.76 -9.40
C ALA A 38 10.32 -15.15 -10.34
N ARG A 39 9.06 -15.03 -9.88
CA ARG A 39 7.90 -15.41 -10.71
C ARG A 39 7.62 -14.38 -11.79
N PRO A 40 7.52 -14.76 -13.07
CA PRO A 40 7.16 -13.83 -14.14
C PRO A 40 5.75 -13.25 -13.91
N PRO A 41 5.46 -12.06 -14.46
CA PRO A 41 4.10 -11.54 -14.48
C PRO A 41 3.17 -12.49 -15.24
N VAL A 42 1.93 -12.57 -14.78
CA VAL A 42 0.86 -13.34 -15.42
C VAL A 42 -0.38 -12.45 -15.58
N PRO A 43 -1.24 -12.71 -16.59
CA PRO A 43 -2.52 -12.03 -16.68
C PRO A 43 -3.35 -12.25 -15.42
N LEU A 44 -3.90 -11.16 -14.87
CA LEU A 44 -4.83 -11.23 -13.74
C LEU A 44 -6.26 -11.46 -14.24
N PRO A 45 -7.10 -12.16 -13.47
CA PRO A 45 -8.49 -12.36 -13.86
C PRO A 45 -9.27 -11.05 -13.85
N VAL A 46 -10.24 -10.92 -14.73
CA VAL A 46 -11.19 -9.80 -14.69
C VAL A 46 -12.07 -9.93 -13.45
N ILE A 47 -12.16 -8.89 -12.64
CA ILE A 47 -13.02 -8.89 -11.46
C ILE A 47 -14.47 -8.59 -11.86
N THR A 48 -15.35 -9.50 -11.52
CA THR A 48 -16.80 -9.30 -11.59
C THR A 48 -17.33 -9.16 -10.17
N PRO A 49 -17.89 -7.99 -9.81
CA PRO A 49 -18.43 -7.80 -8.47
C PRO A 49 -19.53 -8.78 -8.14
N THR A 50 -19.54 -9.27 -6.93
CA THR A 50 -20.58 -10.16 -6.41
C THR A 50 -21.28 -9.54 -5.20
N PRO A 51 -22.55 -9.86 -4.95
CA PRO A 51 -23.18 -9.48 -3.70
C PRO A 51 -22.39 -9.98 -2.50
N SER A 52 -22.23 -9.15 -1.48
CA SER A 52 -21.60 -9.54 -0.22
C SER A 52 -22.30 -8.82 0.94
N ASP A 53 -22.08 -9.33 2.13
CA ASP A 53 -22.55 -8.79 3.41
C ASP A 53 -21.63 -7.70 3.97
N TRP A 54 -20.62 -7.27 3.18
CA TRP A 54 -19.73 -6.19 3.59
C TRP A 54 -20.51 -4.93 3.93
N VAL A 55 -20.19 -4.35 5.07
CA VAL A 55 -20.76 -3.08 5.57
C VAL A 55 -19.68 -2.05 5.78
N PRO A 56 -19.93 -0.76 5.52
CA PRO A 56 -18.93 0.28 5.67
C PRO A 56 -18.54 0.47 7.13
N LYS A 57 -17.25 0.68 7.37
CA LYS A 57 -16.71 1.05 8.68
C LYS A 57 -16.63 2.58 8.79
N PHE A 58 -17.03 3.11 9.95
CA PHE A 58 -16.90 4.52 10.27
C PHE A 58 -15.92 4.67 11.43
N PRO A 59 -14.80 5.39 11.27
CA PRO A 59 -13.87 5.57 12.34
C PRO A 59 -14.48 6.46 13.44
N PHE A 60 -14.24 6.11 14.70
CA PHE A 60 -14.53 7.01 15.81
C PHE A 60 -13.50 8.17 15.83
N PRO A 61 -13.90 9.42 16.01
CA PRO A 61 -15.24 9.98 16.26
C PRO A 61 -15.99 10.42 14.99
N PHE A 62 -15.62 9.95 13.81
CA PHE A 62 -16.11 10.43 12.51
C PHE A 62 -17.43 9.80 12.05
N ASP A 63 -18.10 9.08 12.93
CA ASP A 63 -19.45 8.57 12.71
C ASP A 63 -20.47 9.68 12.36
N GLN A 64 -20.16 10.92 12.71
CA GLN A 64 -20.91 12.10 12.31
C GLN A 64 -21.03 12.31 10.79
N THR A 65 -20.15 11.70 10.01
CA THR A 65 -20.18 11.74 8.54
C THR A 65 -21.06 10.66 7.93
N LYS A 66 -21.53 9.71 8.74
CA LYS A 66 -22.33 8.57 8.28
C LYS A 66 -23.55 8.97 7.46
N ASN A 67 -24.23 10.05 7.85
CA ASN A 67 -25.40 10.57 7.16
C ASN A 67 -25.11 11.23 5.79
N ARG A 68 -23.84 11.39 5.44
CA ARG A 68 -23.38 11.91 4.14
C ARG A 68 -22.93 10.82 3.20
N VAL A 69 -22.84 9.58 3.69
CA VAL A 69 -22.49 8.41 2.88
C VAL A 69 -23.75 7.90 2.21
N THR A 70 -23.68 7.71 0.91
CA THR A 70 -24.80 7.23 0.08
C THR A 70 -24.69 5.73 -0.18
N ASP A 71 -25.77 5.09 -0.61
CA ASP A 71 -25.74 3.69 -1.06
C ASP A 71 -24.77 3.50 -2.24
N ALA A 72 -24.59 4.51 -3.08
CA ALA A 72 -23.63 4.49 -4.17
C ALA A 72 -22.18 4.44 -3.64
N ASP A 73 -21.87 5.20 -2.58
CA ASP A 73 -20.57 5.15 -1.93
C ASP A 73 -20.29 3.76 -1.35
N ILE A 74 -21.29 3.20 -0.66
CA ILE A 74 -21.20 1.87 -0.05
C ILE A 74 -20.96 0.78 -1.12
N ASN A 75 -21.71 0.84 -2.21
CA ASN A 75 -21.55 -0.11 -3.30
C ASN A 75 -20.18 0.04 -3.98
N ALA A 76 -19.75 1.26 -4.25
CA ALA A 76 -18.46 1.53 -4.87
C ALA A 76 -17.30 1.02 -4.01
N GLU A 77 -17.32 1.29 -2.70
CA GLU A 77 -16.25 0.85 -1.80
C GLU A 77 -16.24 -0.65 -1.61
N ARG A 78 -17.41 -1.29 -1.46
CA ARG A 78 -17.54 -2.75 -1.39
C ARG A 78 -16.92 -3.44 -2.61
N GLU A 79 -17.21 -2.93 -3.80
CA GLU A 79 -16.66 -3.50 -5.04
C GLU A 79 -15.15 -3.23 -5.17
N MET A 80 -14.67 -2.05 -4.75
CA MET A 80 -13.24 -1.75 -4.70
C MET A 80 -12.52 -2.64 -3.69
N CYS A 81 -13.16 -2.99 -2.55
CA CYS A 81 -12.62 -3.95 -1.61
C CYS A 81 -12.52 -5.36 -2.20
N GLN A 82 -13.48 -5.80 -3.01
CA GLN A 82 -13.38 -7.09 -3.69
C GLN A 82 -12.18 -7.14 -4.65
N TRP A 83 -11.98 -6.06 -5.43
CA TRP A 83 -10.80 -5.94 -6.26
C TRP A 83 -9.51 -5.92 -5.42
N PHE A 84 -9.49 -5.16 -4.34
CA PHE A 84 -8.33 -5.00 -3.47
C PHE A 84 -7.88 -6.34 -2.89
N ASN A 85 -8.81 -7.08 -2.30
CA ASN A 85 -8.53 -8.38 -1.70
C ASN A 85 -8.10 -9.45 -2.73
N ALA A 86 -8.62 -9.34 -3.96
CA ALA A 86 -8.33 -10.33 -5.01
C ALA A 86 -7.05 -10.05 -5.80
N GLN A 87 -6.66 -8.79 -5.97
CA GLN A 87 -5.65 -8.44 -6.97
C GLN A 87 -4.55 -7.50 -6.51
N TYR A 88 -4.78 -6.66 -5.50
CA TYR A 88 -3.83 -5.60 -5.17
C TYR A 88 -2.42 -6.12 -4.90
N ASP A 89 -2.26 -7.11 -4.04
CA ASP A 89 -0.95 -7.61 -3.64
C ASP A 89 -0.20 -8.24 -4.83
N GLU A 90 -0.90 -9.05 -5.62
CA GLU A 90 -0.29 -9.68 -6.78
C GLU A 90 0.09 -8.65 -7.86
N LEU A 91 -0.77 -7.66 -8.11
CA LEU A 91 -0.48 -6.56 -9.03
C LEU A 91 0.77 -5.78 -8.57
N MET A 92 0.85 -5.44 -7.29
CA MET A 92 2.01 -4.75 -6.73
C MET A 92 3.28 -5.58 -6.79
N ARG A 93 3.18 -6.90 -6.58
CA ARG A 93 4.31 -7.82 -6.76
C ARG A 93 4.83 -7.77 -8.20
N GLN A 94 3.94 -7.80 -9.19
CA GLN A 94 4.31 -7.76 -10.60
C GLN A 94 4.93 -6.41 -11.00
N ILE A 95 4.37 -5.29 -10.52
CA ILE A 95 4.94 -3.96 -10.72
C ILE A 95 6.35 -3.87 -10.10
N ASN A 96 6.52 -4.34 -8.87
CA ASN A 96 7.82 -4.34 -8.20
C ASN A 96 8.84 -5.21 -8.94
N ARG A 97 8.41 -6.38 -9.46
CA ARG A 97 9.28 -7.23 -10.26
C ARG A 97 9.82 -6.48 -11.49
N LEU A 98 8.98 -5.76 -12.22
CA LEU A 98 9.46 -4.94 -13.34
C LEU A 98 10.52 -3.92 -12.90
N GLN A 99 10.39 -3.34 -11.71
CA GLN A 99 11.40 -2.42 -11.19
C GLN A 99 12.76 -3.11 -10.94
N PHE A 100 12.75 -4.34 -10.41
CA PHE A 100 13.97 -5.08 -10.08
C PHE A 100 14.60 -5.78 -11.27
N ASN A 101 13.80 -6.18 -12.27
CA ASN A 101 14.28 -6.85 -13.49
C ASN A 101 14.79 -5.88 -14.55
N ARG A 102 15.11 -4.66 -14.18
CA ARG A 102 15.84 -3.78 -15.07
C ARG A 102 17.15 -4.43 -15.44
N ILE A 103 17.21 -4.88 -16.65
CA ILE A 103 18.46 -5.37 -17.22
C ILE A 103 19.23 -4.13 -17.64
N THR A 104 20.20 -3.77 -16.82
CA THR A 104 21.21 -2.79 -17.21
C THR A 104 22.34 -3.50 -17.92
N PRO A 105 23.22 -2.81 -18.64
CA PRO A 105 24.43 -3.39 -19.23
C PRO A 105 25.32 -4.13 -18.20
N ASN A 106 25.10 -3.88 -16.91
CA ASN A 106 25.85 -4.46 -15.82
C ASN A 106 25.13 -5.66 -15.14
N GLY A 107 24.02 -6.15 -15.70
CA GLY A 107 23.30 -7.33 -15.23
C GLY A 107 21.98 -7.02 -14.50
N PRO A 108 21.20 -8.07 -14.19
CA PRO A 108 19.90 -7.92 -13.55
C PRO A 108 20.03 -7.33 -12.14
N GLY A 109 19.16 -6.38 -11.81
CA GLY A 109 19.00 -5.88 -10.44
C GLY A 109 19.95 -4.76 -10.03
N VAL A 110 20.87 -4.32 -10.87
CA VAL A 110 21.75 -3.18 -10.56
C VAL A 110 21.06 -1.88 -11.02
N TYR A 111 20.51 -1.15 -10.06
CA TYR A 111 20.04 0.22 -10.29
C TYR A 111 21.25 1.16 -10.45
N MET A 112 21.58 1.48 -11.68
CA MET A 112 22.54 2.55 -11.98
C MET A 112 21.76 3.81 -12.31
N GLY A 113 21.68 4.69 -11.34
CA GLY A 113 20.92 5.91 -11.29
C GLY A 113 20.68 6.66 -12.59
N SER A 114 19.71 7.54 -12.54
CA SER A 114 19.36 8.53 -13.55
C SER A 114 19.06 8.02 -14.98
N GLY A 115 17.82 7.56 -15.19
CA GLY A 115 17.17 7.77 -16.50
C GLY A 115 17.73 6.99 -17.68
N SER A 116 18.52 5.94 -17.47
CA SER A 116 18.81 5.04 -18.57
C SER A 116 17.53 4.27 -18.89
N ASP A 117 17.06 4.43 -20.08
CA ASP A 117 15.93 3.73 -20.62
C ASP A 117 16.14 2.22 -20.48
N TRP A 118 15.06 1.52 -20.21
CA TRP A 118 15.07 0.08 -20.21
C TRP A 118 15.31 -0.40 -21.63
N ASP A 119 16.18 -1.37 -21.78
CA ASP A 119 16.28 -2.08 -23.05
C ASP A 119 15.19 -3.15 -23.13
N TYR A 120 14.07 -2.80 -23.70
CA TYR A 120 12.90 -3.67 -23.87
C TYR A 120 13.15 -4.84 -24.81
N SER A 121 14.25 -4.81 -25.58
CA SER A 121 14.62 -5.89 -26.51
C SER A 121 15.28 -7.08 -25.82
N ILE A 122 15.64 -6.93 -24.53
CA ILE A 122 16.36 -7.98 -23.81
C ILE A 122 15.37 -9.03 -23.26
N GLY A 123 15.59 -10.28 -23.68
CA GLY A 123 14.80 -11.43 -23.22
C GLY A 123 13.30 -11.28 -23.46
N ASP A 124 12.50 -11.48 -22.42
CA ASP A 124 11.05 -11.37 -22.43
C ASP A 124 10.52 -10.07 -21.79
N LEU A 125 11.37 -9.06 -21.60
CA LEU A 125 11.01 -7.85 -20.87
C LEU A 125 9.81 -7.14 -21.48
N GLN A 126 9.75 -6.99 -22.81
CA GLN A 126 8.59 -6.37 -23.47
C GLN A 126 7.30 -7.13 -23.19
N GLN A 127 7.32 -8.47 -23.25
CA GLN A 127 6.16 -9.29 -22.92
C GLN A 127 5.73 -9.11 -21.45
N GLN A 128 6.68 -9.02 -20.54
CA GLN A 128 6.38 -8.75 -19.12
C GLN A 128 5.75 -7.37 -18.94
N VAL A 129 6.25 -6.35 -19.62
CA VAL A 129 5.68 -4.99 -19.61
C VAL A 129 4.25 -5.01 -20.15
N ASP A 130 4.00 -5.69 -21.26
CA ASP A 130 2.66 -5.79 -21.88
C ASP A 130 1.66 -6.47 -20.94
N ILE A 131 2.05 -7.55 -20.25
CA ILE A 131 1.20 -8.22 -19.27
C ILE A 131 0.89 -7.27 -18.10
N VAL A 132 1.91 -6.65 -17.52
CA VAL A 132 1.71 -5.77 -16.35
C VAL A 132 0.87 -4.55 -16.69
N THR A 133 1.12 -3.91 -17.83
CA THR A 133 0.32 -2.74 -18.26
C THR A 133 -1.13 -3.14 -18.55
N THR A 134 -1.37 -4.32 -19.13
CA THR A 134 -2.72 -4.86 -19.32
C THR A 134 -3.43 -5.08 -17.97
N ASN A 135 -2.75 -5.66 -16.99
CA ASN A 135 -3.28 -5.87 -15.64
C ASN A 135 -3.61 -4.54 -14.95
N ILE A 136 -2.75 -3.52 -15.13
CA ILE A 136 -3.00 -2.18 -14.59
C ILE A 136 -4.18 -1.53 -15.32
N ASP A 137 -4.29 -1.65 -16.64
CA ASP A 137 -5.42 -1.12 -17.40
C ASP A 137 -6.76 -1.69 -16.91
N GLN A 138 -6.82 -3.00 -16.73
CA GLN A 138 -8.02 -3.67 -16.20
C GLN A 138 -8.36 -3.15 -14.79
N SER A 139 -7.37 -3.05 -13.92
CA SER A 139 -7.54 -2.54 -12.56
C SER A 139 -7.98 -1.08 -12.54
N VAL A 140 -7.34 -0.22 -13.34
CA VAL A 140 -7.71 1.20 -13.46
C VAL A 140 -9.11 1.35 -14.03
N SER A 141 -9.46 0.58 -15.06
CA SER A 141 -10.80 0.59 -15.67
C SER A 141 -11.88 0.13 -14.68
N PHE A 142 -11.56 -0.82 -13.82
CA PHE A 142 -12.45 -1.27 -12.76
C PHE A 142 -12.62 -0.21 -11.66
N LEU A 143 -11.51 0.38 -11.19
CA LEU A 143 -11.49 1.32 -10.08
C LEU A 143 -12.03 2.72 -10.46
N ALA A 144 -11.78 3.19 -11.69
CA ALA A 144 -12.08 4.56 -12.10
C ALA A 144 -13.53 4.97 -11.87
N PRO A 145 -14.56 4.26 -12.38
CA PRO A 145 -15.94 4.69 -12.20
C PRO A 145 -16.37 4.67 -10.73
N ARG A 146 -15.81 3.75 -9.92
CA ARG A 146 -16.12 3.60 -8.50
C ARG A 146 -15.47 4.70 -7.66
N ALA A 147 -14.19 4.93 -7.85
CA ALA A 147 -13.45 5.96 -7.14
C ALA A 147 -13.95 7.38 -7.48
N GLN A 148 -14.36 7.61 -8.73
CA GLN A 148 -14.91 8.89 -9.19
C GLN A 148 -16.34 9.13 -8.69
N ALA A 149 -17.13 8.08 -8.48
CA ALA A 149 -18.49 8.16 -7.98
C ALA A 149 -18.57 8.47 -6.48
N LEU A 150 -17.46 8.30 -5.73
CA LEU A 150 -17.45 8.57 -4.30
C LEU A 150 -17.82 10.03 -3.99
N THR A 151 -18.75 10.20 -3.05
CA THR A 151 -19.15 11.51 -2.56
C THR A 151 -17.97 12.25 -1.95
N ARG A 152 -17.85 13.53 -2.28
CA ARG A 152 -16.90 14.48 -1.71
C ARG A 152 -17.64 15.55 -0.96
N SER A 153 -17.11 15.91 0.19
CA SER A 153 -17.64 17.00 1.01
C SER A 153 -16.53 17.97 1.35
N THR A 154 -16.91 19.19 1.73
CA THR A 154 -15.96 20.23 2.14
C THR A 154 -16.16 20.52 3.62
N ASP A 155 -15.09 20.61 4.40
CA ASP A 155 -15.12 21.03 5.78
C ASP A 155 -15.25 22.56 5.93
N HIS A 156 -15.34 23.04 7.16
CA HIS A 156 -15.44 24.48 7.45
C HIS A 156 -14.20 25.28 7.02
N ALA A 157 -13.06 24.63 6.83
CA ALA A 157 -11.81 25.26 6.36
C ALA A 157 -11.66 25.19 4.84
N GLY A 158 -12.63 24.62 4.12
CA GLY A 158 -12.60 24.46 2.67
C GLY A 158 -11.84 23.23 2.19
N ASN A 159 -11.38 22.34 3.08
CA ASN A 159 -10.70 21.13 2.68
C ASN A 159 -11.70 20.08 2.17
N VAL A 160 -11.37 19.47 1.03
CA VAL A 160 -12.16 18.36 0.48
C VAL A 160 -11.84 17.08 1.23
N TYR A 161 -12.87 16.34 1.62
CA TYR A 161 -12.74 15.03 2.23
C TYR A 161 -13.79 14.05 1.69
N PHE A 162 -13.57 12.77 1.92
CA PHE A 162 -14.51 11.70 1.55
C PHE A 162 -15.26 11.25 2.80
N PRO A 163 -16.60 11.34 2.85
CA PRO A 163 -17.37 10.90 4.01
C PRO A 163 -17.24 9.42 4.34
N ILE A 164 -17.11 8.57 3.31
CA ILE A 164 -16.92 7.13 3.50
C ILE A 164 -15.49 6.84 3.95
N TYR A 165 -15.35 5.90 4.89
CA TYR A 165 -14.05 5.56 5.49
C TYR A 165 -13.11 4.97 4.45
N GLN A 166 -11.88 5.49 4.35
CA GLN A 166 -10.88 5.14 3.34
C GLN A 166 -11.25 5.51 1.88
N GLY A 167 -12.34 6.21 1.62
CA GLY A 167 -12.68 6.68 0.27
C GLY A 167 -11.55 7.50 -0.38
N GLU A 168 -10.88 8.37 0.38
CA GLU A 168 -9.67 9.08 -0.08
C GLU A 168 -8.56 8.12 -0.49
N SER A 169 -8.35 7.06 0.29
CA SER A 169 -7.27 6.11 0.01
C SER A 169 -7.52 5.34 -1.28
N PHE A 170 -8.74 4.91 -1.55
CA PHE A 170 -9.10 4.28 -2.81
C PHE A 170 -9.01 5.25 -3.99
N TYR A 171 -9.47 6.49 -3.82
CA TYR A 171 -9.37 7.50 -4.85
C TYR A 171 -7.93 7.80 -5.26
N LEU A 172 -7.05 7.98 -4.28
CA LEU A 172 -5.64 8.27 -4.53
C LEU A 172 -4.87 7.03 -5.01
N LEU A 173 -5.23 5.84 -4.54
CA LEU A 173 -4.71 4.58 -5.08
C LEU A 173 -4.97 4.47 -6.58
N TRP A 174 -6.21 4.66 -7.00
CA TRP A 174 -6.60 4.67 -8.41
C TRP A 174 -5.81 5.71 -9.23
N GLN A 175 -5.75 6.96 -8.77
CA GLN A 175 -5.02 8.02 -9.47
C GLN A 175 -3.54 7.67 -9.68
N HIS A 176 -2.88 7.21 -8.61
CA HIS A 176 -1.47 6.89 -8.70
C HIS A 176 -1.18 5.63 -9.51
N LEU A 177 -2.08 4.65 -9.48
CA LEU A 177 -1.99 3.46 -10.32
C LEU A 177 -2.12 3.85 -11.81
N SER A 178 -3.02 4.76 -12.14
CA SER A 178 -3.14 5.33 -13.50
C SER A 178 -1.85 6.02 -13.95
N ASN A 179 -1.21 6.78 -13.06
CA ASN A 179 0.06 7.44 -13.35
C ASN A 179 1.21 6.43 -13.55
N VAL A 180 1.25 5.37 -12.75
CA VAL A 180 2.23 4.27 -12.93
C VAL A 180 2.07 3.65 -14.31
N ASN A 181 0.84 3.37 -14.72
CA ASN A 181 0.55 2.80 -16.03
C ASN A 181 1.01 3.70 -17.18
N ALA A 182 0.66 4.99 -17.11
CA ALA A 182 1.09 5.97 -18.11
C ALA A 182 2.62 6.06 -18.18
N GLY A 183 3.30 6.00 -17.05
CA GLY A 183 4.75 6.01 -16.97
C GLY A 183 5.38 4.79 -17.62
N ILE A 184 4.88 3.59 -17.35
CA ILE A 184 5.38 2.34 -17.97
C ILE A 184 5.18 2.39 -19.48
N LYS A 185 3.97 2.73 -19.93
CA LYS A 185 3.62 2.78 -21.37
C LYS A 185 4.41 3.82 -22.15
N SER A 186 4.78 4.92 -21.51
CA SER A 186 5.60 5.97 -22.14
C SER A 186 7.10 5.69 -22.06
N HIS A 187 7.49 4.52 -21.53
CA HIS A 187 8.88 4.12 -21.32
C HIS A 187 9.70 5.10 -20.44
N GLN A 188 9.01 5.85 -19.58
CA GLN A 188 9.64 6.82 -18.69
C GLN A 188 9.97 6.17 -17.35
N ALA A 189 11.17 5.65 -17.21
CA ALA A 189 11.62 4.98 -16.00
C ALA A 189 11.42 5.81 -14.72
N ALA A 190 11.59 7.13 -14.79
CA ALA A 190 11.38 8.02 -13.66
C ALA A 190 9.93 8.04 -13.15
N TRP A 191 8.94 7.89 -14.00
CA TRP A 191 7.55 7.79 -13.60
C TRP A 191 7.24 6.46 -12.93
N PHE A 192 7.79 5.40 -13.44
CA PHE A 192 7.60 4.04 -12.95
C PHE A 192 8.29 3.79 -11.61
N THR A 193 9.51 4.32 -11.44
CA THR A 193 10.30 4.17 -10.22
C THR A 193 10.15 5.32 -9.24
N GLY A 194 9.40 6.32 -9.66
CA GLY A 194 9.24 7.56 -8.94
C GLY A 194 8.11 7.55 -7.90
N PRO A 195 7.65 8.74 -7.53
CA PRO A 195 6.71 8.90 -6.42
C PRO A 195 5.36 8.19 -6.62
N SER A 196 4.94 7.91 -7.88
CA SER A 196 3.64 7.28 -8.12
C SER A 196 3.57 5.85 -7.59
N VAL A 197 4.59 5.02 -7.80
CA VAL A 197 4.64 3.64 -7.25
C VAL A 197 4.66 3.67 -5.73
N HIS A 198 5.49 4.53 -5.12
CA HIS A 198 5.52 4.69 -3.67
C HIS A 198 4.18 5.15 -3.09
N ARG A 199 3.43 5.99 -3.81
CA ARG A 199 2.10 6.43 -3.39
C ARG A 199 1.06 5.33 -3.53
N VAL A 200 1.10 4.51 -4.58
CA VAL A 200 0.24 3.31 -4.69
C VAL A 200 0.48 2.39 -3.48
N LEU A 201 1.74 2.11 -3.14
CA LEU A 201 2.10 1.32 -1.95
C LEU A 201 1.59 1.96 -0.66
N ARG A 202 1.76 3.27 -0.52
CA ARG A 202 1.30 4.01 0.68
C ARG A 202 -0.21 3.91 0.87
N TRP A 203 -0.99 4.14 -0.17
CA TRP A 203 -2.45 4.13 -0.09
C TRP A 203 -2.99 2.72 0.08
N GLY A 204 -2.43 1.73 -0.61
CA GLY A 204 -2.77 0.32 -0.38
C GLY A 204 -2.45 -0.12 1.04
N SER A 205 -1.30 0.26 1.59
CA SER A 205 -0.96 -0.01 3.00
C SER A 205 -1.91 0.66 3.99
N ARG A 206 -2.48 1.82 3.67
CA ARG A 206 -3.54 2.44 4.51
C ARG A 206 -4.83 1.63 4.48
N ILE A 207 -5.23 1.15 3.30
CA ILE A 207 -6.41 0.29 3.14
C ILE A 207 -6.22 -0.99 3.94
N HIS A 208 -5.09 -1.69 3.79
CA HIS A 208 -4.78 -2.90 4.57
C HIS A 208 -4.86 -2.65 6.08
N ARG A 209 -4.15 -1.66 6.59
CA ARG A 209 -4.07 -1.39 8.03
C ARG A 209 -5.38 -0.90 8.63
N SER A 210 -6.28 -0.41 7.84
CA SER A 210 -7.61 0.03 8.29
C SER A 210 -8.60 -1.11 8.43
N ASN A 211 -8.28 -2.27 7.89
CA ASN A 211 -9.16 -3.43 7.79
C ASN A 211 -10.52 -3.11 7.16
N VAL A 212 -10.58 -2.07 6.31
CA VAL A 212 -11.84 -1.61 5.71
C VAL A 212 -12.47 -2.64 4.78
N CYS A 213 -11.66 -3.53 4.24
CA CYS A 213 -12.10 -4.58 3.32
C CYS A 213 -12.34 -5.96 4.01
N GLU A 214 -12.35 -6.00 5.35
CA GLU A 214 -12.63 -7.18 6.17
C GLU A 214 -14.05 -7.21 6.68
#